data_24ae3f9f1d19615da488fc189702a359
#
_entry.id   24ae3f9f1d19615da488fc189702a359
#
_cell.length_a   1.000
_cell.length_b   1.000
_cell.length_c   1.000
_cell.angle_alpha   90.00
_cell.angle_beta   90.00
_cell.angle_gamma   90.00
#
_symmetry.space_group_name_H-M   'P 1'
#
loop_
_entity.id
_entity.type
_entity.pdbx_description
1 polymer ?
#
loop_
_entity_poly.entity_id
_entity_poly.type
_entity_poly.pdbx_seq_one_letter_code
_entity_poly.pdbx_strand_id
1 'polypeptide(L)'
;ESTTARFAFSDVYQASTPTPTPALVNANLAIMPFCFVANEGTTGITNMTQQLSRALFSNGSQPKKLFTGNPTAPDADDLVLAVGRDNGSGTRITQLAETKYGVFTPVQQWKLTSSGTTITTAQIWPLNDGVGAFAVGNGGYTSGSTIRNFMGFTSASVELLDETGGSVATGLPVSFISWLGITDANTAVTNGAVRLSYEGVTYDGTNTNAIYEGLYTAWGYL
;
A
#
# COMPACT_ATOMS: atom_id res chain seq x y z
N GLU A 1 1.86 -1.87 23.23
CA GLU A 1 3.08 -2.19 24.00
C GLU A 1 3.14 -1.34 25.26
N SER A 2 3.51 -1.95 26.38
CA SER A 2 3.77 -1.21 27.62
C SER A 2 5.21 -0.66 27.56
N THR A 3 5.35 0.65 27.63
CA THR A 3 6.64 1.30 27.61
C THR A 3 6.76 2.37 28.69
N THR A 4 7.98 2.54 29.21
CA THR A 4 8.33 3.64 30.12
C THR A 4 8.83 4.88 29.38
N ALA A 5 8.81 4.89 28.05
CA ALA A 5 9.23 6.03 27.27
C ALA A 5 8.34 7.25 27.57
N ARG A 6 8.99 8.42 27.72
CA ARG A 6 8.30 9.69 27.97
C ARG A 6 7.81 10.36 26.69
N PHE A 7 8.32 9.97 25.55
CA PHE A 7 7.91 10.46 24.22
C PHE A 7 8.14 9.36 23.18
N ALA A 8 7.38 9.44 22.10
CA ALA A 8 7.51 8.59 20.94
C ALA A 8 7.17 9.38 19.68
N PHE A 9 7.66 8.94 18.53
CA PHE A 9 7.27 9.46 17.21
C PHE A 9 6.17 8.60 16.62
N SER A 10 5.20 9.23 15.97
CA SER A 10 4.11 8.54 15.28
C SER A 10 3.70 9.34 14.05
N ASP A 11 3.39 8.64 12.96
CA ASP A 11 2.83 9.21 11.73
C ASP A 11 1.30 9.32 11.76
N VAL A 12 0.68 9.06 12.91
CA VAL A 12 -0.77 9.15 13.10
C VAL A 12 -1.12 9.71 14.47
N TYR A 13 -2.30 10.32 14.59
CA TYR A 13 -2.85 10.76 15.86
C TYR A 13 -3.39 9.58 16.67
N GLN A 14 -3.27 9.66 17.99
CA GLN A 14 -3.78 8.65 18.91
C GLN A 14 -5.28 8.34 18.67
N ALA A 15 -6.07 9.33 18.32
CA ALA A 15 -7.50 9.16 18.01
C ALA A 15 -7.77 8.21 16.82
N SER A 16 -6.77 8.00 15.95
CA SER A 16 -6.84 7.05 14.83
C SER A 16 -6.37 5.64 15.19
N THR A 17 -6.10 5.37 16.47
CA THR A 17 -5.64 4.08 16.96
C THR A 17 -6.69 3.41 17.84
N PRO A 18 -6.62 2.08 18.05
CA PRO A 18 -7.53 1.37 18.94
C PRO A 18 -7.28 1.67 20.43
N THR A 19 -6.26 2.48 20.77
CA THR A 19 -5.85 2.77 22.15
C THR A 19 -5.88 4.28 22.44
N PRO A 20 -7.08 4.90 22.56
CA PRO A 20 -7.22 6.35 22.73
C PRO A 20 -6.88 6.83 24.15
N THR A 21 -6.65 5.92 25.10
CA THR A 21 -6.35 6.23 26.51
C THR A 21 -5.10 5.52 27.01
N PRO A 22 -4.30 6.13 27.93
CA PRO A 22 -4.45 7.51 28.39
C PRO A 22 -4.20 8.52 27.27
N ALA A 23 -4.81 9.71 27.36
CA ALA A 23 -4.60 10.75 26.38
C ALA A 23 -3.15 11.23 26.38
N LEU A 24 -2.55 11.27 25.22
CA LEU A 24 -1.18 11.76 25.00
C LEU A 24 -1.21 13.22 24.53
N VAL A 25 -0.17 13.97 24.86
CA VAL A 25 0.03 15.31 24.32
C VAL A 25 0.68 15.15 22.95
N ASN A 26 0.06 15.71 21.92
CA ASN A 26 0.58 15.70 20.55
C ASN A 26 1.32 17.00 20.23
N ALA A 27 2.44 16.87 19.52
CA ALA A 27 3.14 17.98 18.90
C ALA A 27 3.55 17.59 17.49
N ASN A 28 3.16 18.38 16.48
CA ASN A 28 3.54 18.13 15.10
C ASN A 28 4.99 18.61 14.89
N LEU A 29 5.89 17.70 14.59
CA LEU A 29 7.31 17.98 14.42
C LEU A 29 7.72 18.10 12.96
N ALA A 30 7.10 17.32 12.09
CA ALA A 30 7.43 17.25 10.68
C ALA A 30 6.23 16.78 9.84
N ILE A 31 6.33 16.96 8.54
CA ILE A 31 5.41 16.37 7.56
C ILE A 31 6.08 15.15 6.96
N MET A 32 5.36 14.02 6.94
CA MET A 32 5.78 12.79 6.31
C MET A 32 4.94 12.54 5.05
N PRO A 33 5.49 12.70 3.86
CA PRO A 33 4.80 12.39 2.62
C PRO A 33 4.77 10.88 2.35
N PHE A 34 3.71 10.46 1.67
CA PHE A 34 3.50 9.09 1.19
C PHE A 34 3.21 9.11 -0.30
N CYS A 35 3.40 8.00 -0.99
CA CYS A 35 2.92 7.86 -2.35
C CYS A 35 2.55 6.41 -2.69
N PHE A 36 1.74 6.25 -3.73
CA PHE A 36 1.50 4.95 -4.35
C PHE A 36 2.65 4.60 -5.29
N VAL A 37 3.00 3.32 -5.26
CA VAL A 37 3.94 2.71 -6.21
C VAL A 37 3.33 1.43 -6.75
N ALA A 38 3.62 1.14 -8.02
CA ALA A 38 3.37 -0.17 -8.62
C ALA A 38 4.69 -0.92 -8.79
N ASN A 39 4.64 -2.26 -8.82
CA ASN A 39 5.85 -3.05 -8.95
C ASN A 39 6.52 -2.93 -10.31
N GLU A 40 7.79 -3.37 -10.37
CA GLU A 40 8.58 -3.39 -11.60
C GLU A 40 7.86 -4.12 -12.75
N GLY A 41 7.95 -3.55 -13.95
CA GLY A 41 7.31 -4.07 -15.17
C GLY A 41 5.84 -3.67 -15.32
N THR A 42 5.23 -3.00 -14.35
CA THR A 42 3.87 -2.43 -14.50
C THR A 42 3.88 -1.35 -15.58
N THR A 43 2.99 -1.48 -16.55
CA THR A 43 2.84 -0.55 -17.68
C THR A 43 1.44 0.05 -17.71
N GLY A 44 1.30 1.29 -18.22
CA GLY A 44 0.02 1.96 -18.45
C GLY A 44 -0.68 2.48 -17.20
N ILE A 45 -0.32 2.04 -16.01
CA ILE A 45 -0.84 2.57 -14.73
C ILE A 45 0.05 3.74 -14.31
N THR A 46 -0.49 4.95 -14.31
CA THR A 46 0.28 6.16 -14.00
C THR A 46 -0.31 6.98 -12.86
N ASN A 47 -1.55 6.73 -12.49
CA ASN A 47 -2.27 7.52 -11.50
C ASN A 47 -3.11 6.65 -10.57
N MET A 48 -3.20 7.06 -9.32
CA MET A 48 -4.10 6.52 -8.33
C MET A 48 -5.04 7.62 -7.84
N THR A 49 -6.33 7.30 -7.75
CA THR A 49 -7.31 8.19 -7.14
C THR A 49 -7.81 7.63 -5.81
N GLN A 50 -8.43 8.46 -4.99
CA GLN A 50 -9.10 8.01 -3.77
C GLN A 50 -10.08 6.86 -4.07
N GLN A 51 -10.84 6.97 -5.16
CA GLN A 51 -11.82 5.95 -5.52
C GLN A 51 -11.16 4.65 -5.97
N LEU A 52 -10.13 4.69 -6.80
CA LEU A 52 -9.39 3.50 -7.23
C LEU A 52 -8.73 2.81 -6.02
N SER A 53 -8.14 3.58 -5.10
CA SER A 53 -7.58 3.04 -3.87
C SER A 53 -8.64 2.32 -3.03
N ARG A 54 -9.80 2.95 -2.81
CA ARG A 54 -10.90 2.31 -2.09
C ARG A 54 -11.36 1.02 -2.76
N ALA A 55 -11.58 1.05 -4.07
CA ALA A 55 -12.01 -0.13 -4.83
C ALA A 55 -10.96 -1.26 -4.76
N LEU A 56 -9.67 -0.92 -4.90
CA LEU A 56 -8.59 -1.89 -4.86
C LEU A 56 -8.46 -2.53 -3.47
N PHE A 57 -8.39 -1.72 -2.42
CA PHE A 57 -8.16 -2.24 -1.06
C PHE A 57 -9.41 -2.84 -0.41
N SER A 58 -10.62 -2.54 -0.91
CA SER A 58 -11.84 -3.21 -0.44
C SER A 58 -11.99 -4.62 -1.01
N ASN A 59 -11.55 -4.85 -2.23
CA ASN A 59 -11.73 -6.12 -2.93
C ASN A 59 -10.44 -6.95 -3.05
N GLY A 60 -9.28 -6.35 -2.76
CA GLY A 60 -7.96 -6.96 -2.92
C GLY A 60 -7.46 -6.98 -4.36
N SER A 61 -8.34 -6.91 -5.34
CA SER A 61 -8.01 -6.94 -6.76
C SER A 61 -8.97 -6.10 -7.60
N GLN A 62 -8.47 -5.60 -8.73
CA GLN A 62 -9.25 -4.89 -9.75
C GLN A 62 -8.66 -5.16 -11.14
N PRO A 63 -9.47 -5.16 -12.21
CA PRO A 63 -8.95 -5.26 -13.56
C PRO A 63 -8.17 -3.98 -13.96
N LYS A 64 -7.08 -4.16 -14.67
CA LYS A 64 -6.14 -3.11 -15.08
C LYS A 64 -6.79 -1.98 -15.88
N LYS A 65 -7.82 -2.27 -16.66
CA LYS A 65 -8.60 -1.28 -17.42
C LYS A 65 -9.17 -0.15 -16.57
N LEU A 66 -9.45 -0.37 -15.27
CA LEU A 66 -9.93 0.68 -14.38
C LEU A 66 -8.85 1.72 -14.06
N PHE A 67 -7.58 1.34 -14.14
CA PHE A 67 -6.44 2.23 -13.87
C PHE A 67 -5.94 2.90 -15.14
N THR A 68 -6.06 2.23 -16.28
CA THR A 68 -5.56 2.75 -17.57
C THR A 68 -6.62 3.53 -18.35
N GLY A 69 -7.91 3.34 -18.04
CA GLY A 69 -9.01 3.89 -18.82
C GLY A 69 -9.15 3.29 -20.24
N ASN A 70 -8.42 2.20 -20.52
CA ASN A 70 -8.42 1.56 -21.83
C ASN A 70 -9.01 0.12 -21.78
N PRO A 71 -10.32 -0.04 -21.98
CA PRO A 71 -10.98 -1.35 -21.90
C PRO A 71 -10.67 -2.27 -23.08
N THR A 72 -10.05 -1.78 -24.13
CA THR A 72 -9.73 -2.54 -25.35
C THR A 72 -8.25 -2.94 -25.44
N ALA A 73 -7.43 -2.57 -24.47
CA ALA A 73 -6.04 -2.99 -24.40
C ALA A 73 -5.94 -4.52 -24.27
N PRO A 74 -4.91 -5.17 -24.84
CA PRO A 74 -4.70 -6.61 -24.73
C PRO A 74 -4.59 -7.10 -23.26
N ASP A 75 -4.12 -6.24 -22.36
CA ASP A 75 -3.92 -6.47 -20.93
C ASP A 75 -5.01 -5.81 -20.04
N ALA A 76 -6.14 -5.44 -20.65
CA ALA A 76 -7.22 -4.71 -19.96
C ALA A 76 -7.80 -5.48 -18.76
N ASP A 77 -7.85 -6.79 -18.85
CA ASP A 77 -8.41 -7.70 -17.84
C ASP A 77 -7.34 -8.31 -16.92
N ASP A 78 -6.05 -7.99 -17.12
CA ASP A 78 -4.99 -8.34 -16.18
C ASP A 78 -5.32 -7.79 -14.79
N LEU A 79 -4.91 -8.50 -13.75
CA LEU A 79 -5.23 -8.12 -12.38
C LEU A 79 -4.23 -7.12 -11.81
N VAL A 80 -4.77 -6.15 -11.10
CA VAL A 80 -4.03 -5.28 -10.19
C VAL A 80 -4.39 -5.68 -8.77
N LEU A 81 -3.39 -6.02 -7.97
CA LEU A 81 -3.54 -6.56 -6.62
C LEU A 81 -3.04 -5.58 -5.54
N ALA A 82 -3.77 -5.53 -4.42
CA ALA A 82 -3.43 -4.68 -3.28
C ALA A 82 -2.35 -5.32 -2.40
N VAL A 83 -1.29 -4.59 -2.11
CA VAL A 83 -0.24 -4.99 -1.16
C VAL A 83 -0.02 -3.84 -0.17
N GLY A 84 0.03 -4.14 1.13
CA GLY A 84 0.16 -3.08 2.11
C GLY A 84 0.63 -3.54 3.47
N ARG A 85 0.59 -2.59 4.40
CA ARG A 85 1.02 -2.75 5.78
C ARG A 85 -0.06 -3.43 6.62
N ASP A 86 0.37 -4.00 7.75
CA ASP A 86 -0.53 -4.58 8.76
C ASP A 86 -1.46 -3.54 9.40
N ASN A 87 -2.47 -4.02 10.12
CA ASN A 87 -3.50 -3.18 10.72
C ASN A 87 -3.04 -2.32 11.91
N GLY A 88 -1.85 -2.57 12.46
CA GLY A 88 -1.21 -1.75 13.51
C GLY A 88 -0.31 -0.65 12.95
N SER A 89 -0.16 -0.55 11.63
CA SER A 89 0.77 0.38 10.99
C SER A 89 0.17 1.77 10.80
N GLY A 90 0.89 2.81 11.26
CA GLY A 90 0.56 4.19 10.97
C GLY A 90 0.51 4.50 9.47
N THR A 91 1.42 3.95 8.68
CA THR A 91 1.40 4.08 7.21
C THR A 91 0.08 3.60 6.60
N ARG A 92 -0.48 2.47 7.08
CA ARG A 92 -1.79 2.00 6.64
C ARG A 92 -2.91 2.94 7.09
N ILE A 93 -2.87 3.39 8.35
CA ILE A 93 -3.86 4.32 8.89
C ILE A 93 -3.88 5.61 8.05
N THR A 94 -2.71 6.15 7.70
CA THR A 94 -2.57 7.33 6.85
C THR A 94 -3.19 7.10 5.47
N GLN A 95 -2.93 5.95 4.83
CA GLN A 95 -3.56 5.58 3.56
C GLN A 95 -5.09 5.59 3.65
N LEU A 96 -5.64 4.90 4.67
CA LEU A 96 -7.08 4.73 4.81
C LEU A 96 -7.78 6.06 5.16
N ALA A 97 -7.11 6.94 5.91
CA ALA A 97 -7.58 8.29 6.21
C ALA A 97 -7.59 9.16 4.96
N GLU A 98 -6.45 9.25 4.25
CA GLU A 98 -6.27 10.07 3.05
C GLU A 98 -7.25 9.66 1.93
N THR A 99 -7.40 8.37 1.70
CA THR A 99 -8.31 7.86 0.66
C THR A 99 -9.78 7.87 1.09
N LYS A 100 -10.09 8.33 2.30
CA LYS A 100 -11.46 8.32 2.88
C LYS A 100 -12.11 6.94 2.90
N TYR A 101 -11.29 5.89 3.00
CA TYR A 101 -11.77 4.52 3.12
C TYR A 101 -12.30 4.21 4.52
N GLY A 102 -11.69 4.84 5.55
CA GLY A 102 -12.00 4.65 6.96
C GLY A 102 -10.93 3.82 7.67
N VAL A 103 -10.31 4.44 8.67
CA VAL A 103 -9.10 3.90 9.34
C VAL A 103 -9.30 2.56 10.06
N PHE A 104 -10.54 2.23 10.42
CA PHE A 104 -10.89 0.96 11.05
C PHE A 104 -11.59 -0.03 10.11
N THR A 105 -11.73 0.31 8.83
CA THR A 105 -12.36 -0.56 7.85
C THR A 105 -11.38 -1.65 7.43
N PRO A 106 -11.79 -2.93 7.47
CA PRO A 106 -10.96 -4.02 6.97
C PRO A 106 -10.63 -3.84 5.48
N VAL A 107 -9.41 -4.20 5.10
CA VAL A 107 -8.97 -4.24 3.70
C VAL A 107 -8.84 -5.69 3.23
N GLN A 108 -8.64 -5.86 1.93
CA GLN A 108 -8.23 -7.11 1.30
C GLN A 108 -6.85 -6.90 0.68
N GLN A 109 -5.86 -7.68 1.12
CA GLN A 109 -4.47 -7.58 0.68
C GLN A 109 -3.87 -8.95 0.40
N TRP A 110 -2.78 -8.96 -0.35
CA TRP A 110 -2.08 -10.16 -0.77
C TRP A 110 -0.69 -10.23 -0.15
N LYS A 111 -0.33 -11.44 0.29
CA LYS A 111 1.00 -11.81 0.77
C LYS A 111 1.78 -12.40 -0.40
N LEU A 112 2.96 -11.83 -0.66
CA LEU A 112 3.79 -12.19 -1.82
C LEU A 112 4.92 -13.14 -1.43
N THR A 113 5.27 -14.02 -2.37
CA THR A 113 6.50 -14.82 -2.32
C THR A 113 7.27 -14.58 -3.62
N SER A 114 8.59 -14.63 -3.55
CA SER A 114 9.47 -14.41 -4.70
C SER A 114 10.56 -15.45 -4.80
N SER A 115 11.07 -15.62 -6.01
CA SER A 115 12.31 -16.32 -6.31
C SER A 115 13.28 -15.31 -6.96
N GLY A 116 14.34 -14.95 -6.26
CA GLY A 116 15.19 -13.82 -6.63
C GLY A 116 14.38 -12.51 -6.70
N THR A 117 14.40 -11.84 -7.85
CA THR A 117 13.68 -10.60 -8.11
C THR A 117 12.38 -10.80 -8.89
N THR A 118 11.81 -12.01 -8.86
CA THR A 118 10.54 -12.32 -9.52
C THR A 118 9.53 -12.79 -8.50
N ILE A 119 8.37 -12.14 -8.44
CA ILE A 119 7.23 -12.56 -7.62
C ILE A 119 6.62 -13.79 -8.27
N THR A 120 6.54 -14.89 -7.52
CA THR A 120 6.04 -16.19 -8.01
C THR A 120 4.66 -16.52 -7.51
N THR A 121 4.30 -16.10 -6.29
CA THR A 121 2.96 -16.32 -5.75
C THR A 121 2.41 -15.08 -5.07
N ALA A 122 1.10 -14.95 -5.09
CA ALA A 122 0.35 -14.00 -4.28
C ALA A 122 -0.79 -14.77 -3.58
N GLN A 123 -0.75 -14.81 -2.25
CA GLN A 123 -1.74 -15.46 -1.40
C GLN A 123 -2.65 -14.40 -0.77
N ILE A 124 -3.96 -14.63 -0.75
CA ILE A 124 -4.86 -13.83 0.10
C ILE A 124 -4.30 -13.88 1.53
N TRP A 125 -4.15 -12.73 2.19
CA TRP A 125 -3.51 -12.71 3.50
C TRP A 125 -4.23 -13.64 4.47
N PRO A 126 -3.54 -14.65 5.04
CA PRO A 126 -4.19 -15.66 5.87
C PRO A 126 -4.77 -15.10 7.16
N LEU A 127 -5.75 -15.80 7.72
CA LEU A 127 -6.32 -15.47 9.02
C LEU A 127 -5.23 -15.44 10.10
N ASN A 128 -5.16 -14.34 10.85
CA ASN A 128 -4.22 -14.15 11.97
C ASN A 128 -2.73 -14.38 11.62
N ASP A 129 -2.36 -14.25 10.33
CA ASP A 129 -0.96 -14.32 9.92
C ASP A 129 -0.33 -12.92 9.99
N GLY A 130 0.48 -12.67 11.00
CA GLY A 130 1.17 -11.40 11.24
C GLY A 130 0.92 -10.82 12.63
N VAL A 131 0.90 -9.50 12.75
CA VAL A 131 0.73 -8.81 14.03
C VAL A 131 -0.75 -8.63 14.37
N GLY A 132 -1.17 -9.18 15.49
CA GLY A 132 -2.54 -9.08 16.00
C GLY A 132 -3.51 -10.09 15.37
N ALA A 133 -4.74 -10.09 15.87
CA ALA A 133 -5.83 -10.90 15.36
C ALA A 133 -6.61 -10.11 14.30
N PHE A 134 -6.79 -10.67 13.11
CA PHE A 134 -7.51 -10.02 12.02
C PHE A 134 -8.17 -11.04 11.09
N ALA A 135 -9.16 -10.58 10.34
CA ALA A 135 -9.87 -11.38 9.35
C ALA A 135 -8.96 -11.70 8.15
N VAL A 136 -9.34 -12.73 7.40
CA VAL A 136 -8.75 -13.07 6.10
C VAL A 136 -8.64 -11.83 5.21
N GLY A 137 -7.52 -11.66 4.56
CA GLY A 137 -7.21 -10.52 3.69
C GLY A 137 -6.82 -9.24 4.44
N ASN A 138 -7.15 -9.10 5.72
CA ASN A 138 -6.94 -7.87 6.47
C ASN A 138 -5.55 -7.76 7.14
N GLY A 139 -4.69 -8.76 6.98
CA GLY A 139 -3.29 -8.71 7.38
C GLY A 139 -2.46 -7.82 6.47
N GLY A 140 -1.16 -7.78 6.71
CA GLY A 140 -0.22 -6.99 5.92
C GLY A 140 1.20 -7.07 6.48
N TYR A 141 2.15 -6.49 5.78
CA TYR A 141 3.55 -6.50 6.16
C TYR A 141 3.82 -5.58 7.36
N THR A 142 4.64 -6.04 8.28
CA THR A 142 5.07 -5.27 9.47
C THR A 142 6.05 -4.14 9.13
N SER A 143 6.69 -4.19 7.95
CA SER A 143 7.70 -3.22 7.53
C SER A 143 7.45 -2.70 6.11
N GLY A 144 7.58 -1.37 5.92
CA GLY A 144 7.62 -0.75 4.59
C GLY A 144 8.80 -1.22 3.76
N SER A 145 9.93 -1.55 4.40
CA SER A 145 11.12 -2.06 3.71
C SER A 145 10.90 -3.41 3.03
N THR A 146 10.06 -4.28 3.59
CA THR A 146 9.68 -5.54 2.95
C THR A 146 8.87 -5.27 1.68
N ILE A 147 7.87 -4.38 1.76
CA ILE A 147 7.03 -4.03 0.62
C ILE A 147 7.87 -3.37 -0.49
N ARG A 148 8.72 -2.40 -0.15
CA ARG A 148 9.56 -1.71 -1.14
C ARG A 148 10.43 -2.67 -1.95
N ASN A 149 10.91 -3.76 -1.33
CA ASN A 149 11.69 -4.77 -2.03
C ASN A 149 10.81 -5.51 -3.06
N PHE A 150 9.60 -5.94 -2.68
CA PHE A 150 8.67 -6.57 -3.62
C PHE A 150 8.25 -5.62 -4.74
N MET A 151 8.13 -4.33 -4.48
CA MET A 151 7.80 -3.36 -5.54
C MET A 151 8.92 -3.24 -6.59
N GLY A 152 10.17 -3.54 -6.25
CA GLY A 152 11.29 -3.63 -7.19
C GLY A 152 11.38 -4.99 -7.92
N PHE A 153 10.37 -5.86 -7.86
CA PHE A 153 10.37 -7.19 -8.47
C PHE A 153 9.33 -7.29 -9.60
N THR A 154 9.66 -8.09 -10.61
CA THR A 154 8.75 -8.39 -11.73
C THR A 154 7.69 -9.42 -11.36
N SER A 155 6.58 -9.47 -12.12
CA SER A 155 5.40 -10.31 -11.82
C SER A 155 4.68 -10.81 -13.09
N ALA A 156 5.44 -11.25 -14.08
CA ALA A 156 4.89 -11.66 -15.38
C ALA A 156 4.14 -13.00 -15.37
N SER A 157 4.35 -13.85 -14.33
CA SER A 157 3.73 -15.17 -14.24
C SER A 157 3.58 -15.53 -12.76
N VAL A 158 2.45 -15.16 -12.18
CA VAL A 158 2.18 -15.33 -10.75
C VAL A 158 1.09 -16.38 -10.54
N GLU A 159 1.27 -17.21 -9.53
CA GLU A 159 0.23 -18.10 -9.02
C GLU A 159 -0.55 -17.37 -7.91
N LEU A 160 -1.87 -17.34 -8.05
CA LEU A 160 -2.77 -16.82 -7.02
C LEU A 160 -3.23 -17.95 -6.10
N LEU A 161 -3.12 -17.70 -4.79
CA LEU A 161 -3.50 -18.65 -3.75
C LEU A 161 -4.63 -18.07 -2.89
N ASP A 162 -5.54 -18.93 -2.45
CA ASP A 162 -6.51 -18.58 -1.42
C ASP A 162 -5.84 -18.39 -0.04
N GLU A 163 -6.62 -18.09 0.98
CA GLU A 163 -6.14 -17.87 2.35
C GLU A 163 -5.53 -19.13 3.00
N THR A 164 -5.84 -20.32 2.48
CA THR A 164 -5.31 -21.61 2.97
C THR A 164 -4.05 -22.04 2.22
N GLY A 165 -3.68 -21.34 1.15
CA GLY A 165 -2.57 -21.69 0.26
C GLY A 165 -2.97 -22.60 -0.90
N GLY A 166 -4.28 -22.82 -1.11
CA GLY A 166 -4.79 -23.52 -2.27
C GLY A 166 -4.66 -22.69 -3.55
N SER A 167 -4.23 -23.31 -4.65
CA SER A 167 -4.08 -22.63 -5.94
C SER A 167 -5.44 -22.27 -6.54
N VAL A 168 -5.63 -21.00 -6.86
CA VAL A 168 -6.85 -20.45 -7.49
C VAL A 168 -6.62 -20.22 -8.98
N ALA A 169 -5.45 -19.73 -9.34
CA ALA A 169 -5.06 -19.49 -10.73
C ALA A 169 -3.54 -19.47 -10.87
N THR A 170 -3.02 -19.83 -12.02
CA THR A 170 -1.58 -19.93 -12.28
C THR A 170 -1.17 -19.19 -13.54
N GLY A 171 0.07 -18.70 -13.57
CA GLY A 171 0.69 -18.14 -14.77
C GLY A 171 0.12 -16.79 -15.18
N LEU A 172 -0.48 -16.03 -14.26
CA LEU A 172 -1.11 -14.76 -14.56
C LEU A 172 -0.09 -13.62 -14.56
N PRO A 173 -0.12 -12.73 -15.57
CA PRO A 173 0.50 -11.43 -15.46
C PRO A 173 -0.33 -10.57 -14.48
N VAL A 174 0.32 -10.03 -13.46
CA VAL A 174 -0.35 -9.19 -12.46
C VAL A 174 0.49 -7.95 -12.17
N SER A 175 -0.15 -6.88 -11.75
CA SER A 175 0.51 -5.71 -11.18
C SER A 175 0.18 -5.61 -9.70
N PHE A 176 1.13 -5.16 -8.90
CA PHE A 176 0.92 -4.93 -7.47
C PHE A 176 1.00 -3.45 -7.18
N ILE A 177 0.07 -2.92 -6.38
CA ILE A 177 0.09 -1.53 -5.94
C ILE A 177 0.17 -1.48 -4.43
N SER A 178 1.03 -0.59 -3.94
CA SER A 178 1.21 -0.34 -2.51
C SER A 178 1.33 1.15 -2.20
N TRP A 179 1.03 1.51 -0.95
CA TRP A 179 1.23 2.81 -0.35
C TRP A 179 2.46 2.78 0.56
N LEU A 180 3.42 3.67 0.32
CA LEU A 180 4.69 3.72 1.04
C LEU A 180 5.01 5.15 1.48
N GLY A 181 5.72 5.29 2.61
CA GLY A 181 6.39 6.53 2.94
C GLY A 181 7.41 6.90 1.85
N ILE A 182 7.63 8.19 1.64
CA ILE A 182 8.40 8.70 0.50
C ILE A 182 9.81 8.09 0.39
N THR A 183 10.48 7.83 1.51
CA THR A 183 11.83 7.23 1.52
C THR A 183 11.81 5.79 0.99
N ASP A 184 10.85 4.98 1.44
CA ASP A 184 10.69 3.60 0.95
C ASP A 184 10.26 3.58 -0.53
N ALA A 185 9.38 4.49 -0.91
CA ALA A 185 8.95 4.64 -2.29
C ALA A 185 10.09 5.05 -3.22
N ASN A 186 10.95 5.99 -2.82
CA ASN A 186 12.13 6.40 -3.59
C ASN A 186 13.09 5.21 -3.78
N THR A 187 13.30 4.42 -2.73
CA THR A 187 14.12 3.21 -2.81
C THR A 187 13.49 2.16 -3.74
N ALA A 188 12.17 1.95 -3.67
CA ALA A 188 11.46 1.05 -4.57
C ALA A 188 11.63 1.48 -6.03
N VAL A 189 11.47 2.78 -6.33
CA VAL A 189 11.64 3.34 -7.69
C VAL A 189 13.08 3.17 -8.19
N THR A 190 14.07 3.34 -7.32
CA THR A 190 15.48 3.07 -7.68
C THR A 190 15.70 1.60 -8.06
N ASN A 191 14.89 0.70 -7.50
CA ASN A 191 14.92 -0.75 -7.79
C ASN A 191 13.97 -1.17 -8.92
N GLY A 192 13.39 -0.24 -9.68
CA GLY A 192 12.55 -0.52 -10.85
C GLY A 192 11.05 -0.34 -10.67
N ALA A 193 10.56 -0.07 -9.45
CA ALA A 193 9.13 0.21 -9.23
C ALA A 193 8.66 1.46 -10.00
N VAL A 194 7.39 1.50 -10.31
CA VAL A 194 6.74 2.63 -10.99
C VAL A 194 6.09 3.54 -9.95
N ARG A 195 6.49 4.81 -9.90
CA ARG A 195 5.81 5.83 -9.09
C ARG A 195 4.50 6.22 -9.73
N LEU A 196 3.43 6.25 -8.95
CA LEU A 196 2.12 6.70 -9.41
C LEU A 196 1.87 8.15 -8.96
N SER A 197 1.22 8.94 -9.80
CA SER A 197 0.58 10.17 -9.36
C SER A 197 -0.55 9.83 -8.37
N TYR A 198 -0.85 10.74 -7.47
CA TYR A 198 -2.04 10.67 -6.64
C TYR A 198 -2.93 11.87 -6.92
N GLU A 199 -4.20 11.62 -7.31
CA GLU A 199 -5.13 12.65 -7.79
C GLU A 199 -4.52 13.54 -8.90
N GLY A 200 -3.70 12.93 -9.78
CA GLY A 200 -3.04 13.61 -10.89
C GLY A 200 -1.72 14.32 -10.54
N VAL A 201 -1.32 14.34 -9.28
CA VAL A 201 -0.08 15.01 -8.84
C VAL A 201 1.00 13.99 -8.49
N THR A 202 2.17 14.12 -9.08
CA THR A 202 3.34 13.30 -8.75
C THR A 202 4.20 13.99 -7.70
N TYR A 203 4.64 13.23 -6.69
CA TYR A 203 5.52 13.71 -5.65
C TYR A 203 6.68 12.72 -5.41
N ASP A 204 7.91 13.21 -5.46
CA ASP A 204 9.13 12.41 -5.29
C ASP A 204 9.97 12.79 -4.06
N GLY A 205 9.50 13.76 -3.30
CA GLY A 205 10.20 14.29 -2.13
C GLY A 205 11.02 15.55 -2.42
N THR A 206 11.14 16.01 -3.65
CA THR A 206 11.96 17.19 -4.01
C THR A 206 11.13 18.47 -4.12
N ASN A 207 9.90 18.40 -4.64
CA ASN A 207 9.02 19.56 -4.79
C ASN A 207 8.15 19.78 -3.55
N THR A 208 8.71 20.34 -2.49
CA THR A 208 7.96 20.63 -1.26
C THR A 208 6.82 21.63 -1.46
N ASN A 209 6.88 22.50 -2.48
CA ASN A 209 5.82 23.45 -2.77
C ASN A 209 4.49 22.73 -3.10
N ALA A 210 4.52 21.57 -3.73
CA ALA A 210 3.31 20.81 -4.02
C ALA A 210 2.50 20.48 -2.74
N ILE A 211 3.17 20.30 -1.59
CA ILE A 211 2.53 20.09 -0.29
C ILE A 211 2.01 21.41 0.27
N TYR A 212 2.85 22.45 0.29
CA TYR A 212 2.48 23.76 0.86
C TYR A 212 1.35 24.45 0.10
N GLU A 213 1.28 24.24 -1.21
CA GLU A 213 0.20 24.75 -2.07
C GLU A 213 -1.07 23.91 -2.01
N GLY A 214 -1.04 22.79 -1.27
CA GLY A 214 -2.19 21.88 -1.16
C GLY A 214 -2.47 21.05 -2.42
N LEU A 215 -1.53 20.99 -3.35
CA LEU A 215 -1.66 20.22 -4.58
C LEU A 215 -1.45 18.72 -4.32
N TYR A 216 -0.52 18.37 -3.42
CA TYR A 216 -0.27 17.00 -3.00
C TYR A 216 -0.75 16.80 -1.56
N THR A 217 -1.75 15.94 -1.37
CA THR A 217 -2.44 15.77 -0.09
C THR A 217 -2.03 14.50 0.66
N ALA A 218 -1.25 13.62 0.02
CA ALA A 218 -0.84 12.33 0.57
C ALA A 218 0.33 12.49 1.57
N TRP A 219 0.06 13.10 2.70
CA TRP A 219 1.03 13.30 3.79
C TRP A 219 0.36 13.26 5.16
N GLY A 220 1.17 12.98 6.20
CA GLY A 220 0.77 13.03 7.60
C GLY A 220 1.75 13.84 8.43
N TYR A 221 1.38 14.16 9.66
CA TYR A 221 2.30 14.74 10.63
C TYR A 221 3.09 13.63 11.34
N LEU A 222 4.35 13.92 11.66
CA LEU A 222 5.22 13.15 12.53
C LEU A 222 5.34 13.85 13.88
#